data_4ed175abb69ac74978fc69ff7ebe03bc
#
_entry.id   4ed175abb69ac74978fc69ff7ebe03bc
#
_cell.length_a   1.000
_cell.length_b   1.000
_cell.length_c   1.000
_cell.angle_alpha   90.00
_cell.angle_beta   90.00
_cell.angle_gamma   90.00
#
_symmetry.space_group_name_H-M   'P 1'
#
loop_
_entity.id
_entity.type
_entity.pdbx_description
1 polymer ?
#
loop_
_entity_poly.entity_id
_entity_poly.type
_entity_poly.pdbx_seq_one_letter_code
_entity_poly.pdbx_strand_id
1 'polypeptide(L)'
;MMRTPCLAASGALAAALLASAVAAETTQYPLTIENCGQQVTFDKAPERAVALGHNSAEILFLLGLEDRMAGTAFWPNKVLPELEEANAKVDVLTVEFPTLEAILAKQPDFVPAMLVTLLGPDSKVAKREDFEKLGIPTYLSPSACSTVTDTQNATGSKDTGIYGLRESLWNMDMLYQEIDDLARIYDVQDRGKALIDDLKAREARLRDEFARRDDLTFLFWFSSSSPSDDAYLAGGNGPSGYIANLLGGSNALKTEAEWPALGWEGIMAAEPTVIVAAQVDRERWALDEAQTKIDFLTSDPAVSQMEAVKAGRIAVMSGSAMNPSVHTLYGAEQLAQQLRSFDLK
;
A
#
# COMPACT_ATOMS: atom_id res chain seq x y z
N MET A 1 33.17 10.84 -81.77
CA MET A 1 33.47 10.09 -80.56
C MET A 1 32.52 10.61 -79.45
N MET A 2 31.39 9.97 -79.30
CA MET A 2 30.38 10.34 -78.32
C MET A 2 30.48 9.39 -77.13
N ARG A 3 30.69 9.95 -75.91
CA ARG A 3 30.67 9.21 -74.66
C ARG A 3 29.30 9.40 -73.97
N THR A 4 28.60 8.32 -73.78
CA THR A 4 27.34 8.22 -73.01
C THR A 4 27.67 8.09 -71.48
N PRO A 5 26.97 8.78 -70.58
CA PRO A 5 27.08 8.53 -69.16
C PRO A 5 26.04 7.49 -68.70
N CYS A 6 26.53 6.48 -67.94
CA CYS A 6 25.71 5.55 -67.19
C CYS A 6 25.11 6.23 -65.95
N LEU A 7 23.80 6.29 -65.81
CA LEU A 7 23.10 6.57 -64.53
C LEU A 7 23.04 5.29 -63.67
N ALA A 8 23.66 5.36 -62.50
CA ALA A 8 23.48 4.35 -61.47
C ALA A 8 22.27 4.76 -60.60
N ALA A 9 21.18 3.96 -60.62
CA ALA A 9 20.03 4.11 -59.75
C ALA A 9 20.32 3.37 -58.41
N SER A 10 20.54 4.12 -57.33
CA SER A 10 20.63 3.56 -55.97
C SER A 10 19.22 3.42 -55.38
N GLY A 11 18.73 2.19 -55.32
CA GLY A 11 17.47 1.86 -54.62
C GLY A 11 17.73 1.76 -53.12
N ALA A 12 17.18 2.68 -52.34
CA ALA A 12 17.15 2.60 -50.89
C ALA A 12 15.97 1.69 -50.44
N LEU A 13 16.33 0.52 -49.92
CA LEU A 13 15.38 -0.41 -49.32
C LEU A 13 15.07 0.07 -47.89
N ALA A 14 13.92 0.71 -47.68
CA ALA A 14 13.40 1.06 -46.38
C ALA A 14 12.83 -0.20 -45.70
N ALA A 15 13.56 -0.77 -44.74
CA ALA A 15 13.08 -1.83 -43.88
C ALA A 15 12.11 -1.22 -42.85
N ALA A 16 10.81 -1.41 -43.02
CA ALA A 16 9.80 -1.11 -42.02
C ALA A 16 9.88 -2.15 -40.89
N LEU A 17 10.43 -1.76 -39.74
CA LEU A 17 10.36 -2.52 -38.50
C LEU A 17 8.91 -2.47 -38.03
N LEU A 18 8.11 -3.50 -38.33
CA LEU A 18 6.84 -3.76 -37.70
C LEU A 18 7.14 -4.23 -36.27
N ALA A 19 7.06 -3.32 -35.29
CA ALA A 19 6.96 -3.69 -33.89
C ALA A 19 5.62 -4.42 -33.70
N SER A 20 5.65 -5.75 -33.67
CA SER A 20 4.51 -6.55 -33.23
C SER A 20 4.24 -6.20 -31.78
N ALA A 21 3.16 -5.48 -31.48
CA ALA A 21 2.62 -5.41 -30.15
C ALA A 21 2.30 -6.85 -29.72
N VAL A 22 3.06 -7.40 -28.79
CA VAL A 22 2.71 -8.67 -28.13
C VAL A 22 1.50 -8.33 -27.28
N ALA A 23 0.30 -8.69 -27.76
CA ALA A 23 -0.92 -8.63 -26.94
C ALA A 23 -0.70 -9.53 -25.71
N ALA A 24 -1.14 -9.08 -24.53
CA ALA A 24 -1.09 -9.93 -23.36
C ALA A 24 -1.91 -11.20 -23.61
N GLU A 25 -1.40 -12.32 -23.07
CA GLU A 25 -2.05 -13.60 -23.24
C GLU A 25 -3.34 -13.62 -22.42
N THR A 26 -4.48 -13.94 -23.04
CA THR A 26 -5.77 -14.05 -22.36
C THR A 26 -5.76 -15.15 -21.34
N THR A 27 -6.43 -14.94 -20.20
CA THR A 27 -6.54 -15.93 -19.14
C THR A 27 -7.28 -17.18 -19.61
N GLN A 28 -6.67 -18.35 -19.40
CA GLN A 28 -7.32 -19.64 -19.62
C GLN A 28 -7.97 -20.09 -18.32
N TYR A 29 -9.29 -20.23 -18.31
CA TYR A 29 -10.03 -20.79 -17.18
C TYR A 29 -10.28 -22.29 -17.38
N PRO A 30 -10.30 -23.09 -16.27
CA PRO A 30 -10.09 -22.68 -14.88
C PRO A 30 -8.66 -22.20 -14.62
N LEU A 31 -8.53 -21.02 -13.99
CA LEU A 31 -7.25 -20.48 -13.56
C LEU A 31 -6.99 -20.89 -12.11
N THR A 32 -5.83 -21.49 -11.84
CA THR A 32 -5.39 -21.75 -10.45
C THR A 32 -4.21 -20.84 -10.10
N ILE A 33 -4.30 -20.15 -8.97
CA ILE A 33 -3.27 -19.28 -8.41
C ILE A 33 -2.84 -19.82 -7.04
N GLU A 34 -1.53 -19.86 -6.80
CA GLU A 34 -1.00 -20.08 -5.46
C GLU A 34 -1.06 -18.76 -4.69
N ASN A 35 -1.74 -18.76 -3.54
CA ASN A 35 -1.96 -17.56 -2.74
C ASN A 35 -1.84 -17.83 -1.24
N CYS A 36 -0.77 -17.35 -0.62
CA CYS A 36 -0.46 -17.56 0.81
C CYS A 36 -0.48 -19.05 1.21
N GLY A 37 0.19 -19.90 0.42
CA GLY A 37 0.29 -21.35 0.69
C GLY A 37 -0.97 -22.16 0.34
N GLN A 38 -1.95 -21.56 -0.34
CA GLN A 38 -3.18 -22.24 -0.79
C GLN A 38 -3.33 -22.13 -2.31
N GLN A 39 -3.87 -23.19 -2.93
CA GLN A 39 -4.25 -23.18 -4.34
C GLN A 39 -5.69 -22.68 -4.46
N VAL A 40 -5.89 -21.56 -5.15
CA VAL A 40 -7.21 -20.96 -5.36
C VAL A 40 -7.57 -21.04 -6.83
N THR A 41 -8.72 -21.66 -7.15
CA THR A 41 -9.17 -21.87 -8.52
C THR A 41 -10.36 -20.99 -8.87
N PHE A 42 -10.27 -20.37 -10.03
CA PHE A 42 -11.32 -19.53 -10.63
C PHE A 42 -11.80 -20.20 -11.91
N ASP A 43 -13.06 -20.59 -11.97
CA ASP A 43 -13.66 -21.22 -13.17
C ASP A 43 -13.95 -20.19 -14.27
N LYS A 44 -14.08 -18.93 -13.91
CA LYS A 44 -14.28 -17.76 -14.77
C LYS A 44 -13.82 -16.48 -14.05
N ALA A 45 -13.72 -15.37 -14.79
CA ALA A 45 -13.50 -14.05 -14.20
C ALA A 45 -14.66 -13.69 -13.24
N PRO A 46 -14.36 -13.18 -12.01
CA PRO A 46 -15.38 -12.74 -11.07
C PRO A 46 -16.24 -11.60 -11.60
N GLU A 47 -17.50 -11.55 -11.17
CA GLU A 47 -18.46 -10.52 -11.57
C GLU A 47 -19.02 -9.72 -10.38
N ARG A 48 -18.81 -10.23 -9.15
CA ARG A 48 -19.41 -9.69 -7.93
C ARG A 48 -18.45 -9.74 -6.75
N ALA A 49 -17.30 -9.08 -6.87
CA ALA A 49 -16.35 -9.05 -5.76
C ALA A 49 -16.86 -8.25 -4.57
N VAL A 50 -16.55 -8.71 -3.35
CA VAL A 50 -16.59 -7.88 -2.14
C VAL A 50 -15.16 -7.73 -1.63
N ALA A 51 -14.56 -6.55 -1.85
CA ALA A 51 -13.18 -6.28 -1.48
C ALA A 51 -13.08 -5.86 -0.02
N LEU A 52 -12.23 -6.55 0.75
CA LEU A 52 -12.02 -6.28 2.17
C LEU A 52 -10.72 -5.49 2.37
N GLY A 53 -10.87 -4.21 2.66
CA GLY A 53 -9.79 -3.25 2.81
C GLY A 53 -9.59 -2.36 1.60
N HIS A 54 -9.16 -1.12 1.86
CA HIS A 54 -9.03 -0.10 0.83
C HIS A 54 -8.07 -0.51 -0.31
N ASN A 55 -6.91 -1.15 0.00
CA ASN A 55 -5.97 -1.54 -1.04
C ASN A 55 -6.56 -2.53 -2.05
N SER A 56 -7.24 -3.58 -1.56
CA SER A 56 -7.86 -4.57 -2.45
C SER A 56 -8.93 -3.95 -3.34
N ALA A 57 -9.70 -2.98 -2.83
CA ALA A 57 -10.69 -2.26 -3.62
C ALA A 57 -10.05 -1.29 -4.61
N GLU A 58 -9.05 -0.51 -4.18
CA GLU A 58 -8.39 0.47 -5.04
C GLU A 58 -7.62 -0.17 -6.20
N ILE A 59 -7.00 -1.35 -6.00
CA ILE A 59 -6.41 -2.09 -7.13
C ILE A 59 -7.50 -2.45 -8.15
N LEU A 60 -8.67 -2.92 -7.71
CA LEU A 60 -9.78 -3.21 -8.63
C LEU A 60 -10.26 -1.95 -9.35
N PHE A 61 -10.36 -0.81 -8.68
CA PHE A 61 -10.68 0.47 -9.31
C PHE A 61 -9.61 0.91 -10.33
N LEU A 62 -8.32 0.81 -9.98
CA LEU A 62 -7.21 1.13 -10.88
C LEU A 62 -7.17 0.22 -12.11
N LEU A 63 -7.68 -1.00 -11.98
CA LEU A 63 -7.87 -1.92 -13.10
C LEU A 63 -9.19 -1.66 -13.87
N GLY A 64 -10.01 -0.67 -13.48
CA GLY A 64 -11.29 -0.34 -14.11
C GLY A 64 -12.34 -1.45 -13.96
N LEU A 65 -12.44 -2.04 -12.76
CA LEU A 65 -13.29 -3.19 -12.46
C LEU A 65 -14.43 -2.85 -11.47
N GLU A 66 -14.73 -1.57 -11.26
CA GLU A 66 -15.80 -1.13 -10.36
C GLU A 66 -17.16 -1.76 -10.68
N ASP A 67 -17.48 -1.99 -11.95
CA ASP A 67 -18.71 -2.63 -12.39
C ASP A 67 -18.77 -4.14 -12.05
N ARG A 68 -17.65 -4.73 -11.62
CA ARG A 68 -17.54 -6.12 -11.18
C ARG A 68 -17.43 -6.26 -9.66
N MET A 69 -17.74 -5.20 -8.93
CA MET A 69 -17.74 -5.17 -7.48
C MET A 69 -19.16 -5.06 -6.93
N ALA A 70 -19.50 -5.92 -5.98
CA ALA A 70 -20.76 -5.89 -5.26
C ALA A 70 -20.68 -5.07 -3.97
N GLY A 71 -19.47 -4.75 -3.52
CA GLY A 71 -19.24 -3.94 -2.33
C GLY A 71 -17.79 -3.94 -1.86
N THR A 72 -17.54 -3.10 -0.87
CA THR A 72 -16.26 -3.03 -0.16
C THR A 72 -16.48 -2.76 1.32
N ALA A 73 -15.48 -3.03 2.16
CA ALA A 73 -15.51 -2.73 3.58
C ALA A 73 -14.10 -2.48 4.14
N PHE A 74 -14.01 -1.91 5.34
CA PHE A 74 -12.77 -1.55 6.03
C PHE A 74 -12.00 -0.41 5.34
N TRP A 75 -12.54 0.83 5.52
CA TRP A 75 -12.03 2.05 4.91
C TRP A 75 -11.62 3.10 5.95
N PRO A 76 -10.42 3.02 6.55
CA PRO A 76 -10.01 3.99 7.56
C PRO A 76 -9.61 5.36 7.00
N ASN A 77 -9.43 5.49 5.69
CA ASN A 77 -9.02 6.73 5.03
C ASN A 77 -9.79 6.93 3.71
N LYS A 78 -9.68 8.12 3.14
CA LYS A 78 -10.25 8.43 1.82
C LYS A 78 -9.55 7.63 0.73
N VAL A 79 -10.31 7.31 -0.31
CA VAL A 79 -9.80 6.74 -1.56
C VAL A 79 -8.86 7.74 -2.25
N LEU A 80 -7.97 7.24 -3.10
CA LEU A 80 -7.16 8.12 -3.96
C LEU A 80 -8.08 9.07 -4.76
N PRO A 81 -7.73 10.38 -4.89
CA PRO A 81 -8.60 11.37 -5.53
C PRO A 81 -9.07 10.97 -6.93
N GLU A 82 -8.21 10.34 -7.73
CA GLU A 82 -8.54 9.86 -9.07
C GLU A 82 -9.53 8.68 -9.09
N LEU A 83 -9.79 8.05 -7.95
CA LEU A 83 -10.69 6.91 -7.81
C LEU A 83 -12.05 7.27 -7.18
N GLU A 84 -12.30 8.54 -6.83
CA GLU A 84 -13.54 8.97 -6.18
C GLU A 84 -14.78 8.62 -7.01
N GLU A 85 -14.72 8.78 -8.35
CA GLU A 85 -15.82 8.45 -9.25
C GLU A 85 -16.11 6.95 -9.30
N ALA A 86 -15.06 6.12 -9.35
CA ALA A 86 -15.19 4.66 -9.34
C ALA A 86 -15.72 4.17 -7.98
N ASN A 87 -15.18 4.71 -6.88
CA ASN A 87 -15.61 4.39 -5.52
C ASN A 87 -17.09 4.75 -5.28
N ALA A 88 -17.57 5.86 -5.85
CA ALA A 88 -18.96 6.29 -5.69
C ALA A 88 -19.99 5.32 -6.33
N LYS A 89 -19.54 4.42 -7.22
CA LYS A 89 -20.39 3.39 -7.85
C LYS A 89 -20.51 2.12 -7.01
N VAL A 90 -19.67 1.93 -5.98
CA VAL A 90 -19.58 0.69 -5.22
C VAL A 90 -20.03 0.92 -3.78
N ASP A 91 -20.89 0.05 -3.28
CA ASP A 91 -21.39 0.15 -1.91
C ASP A 91 -20.28 -0.09 -0.88
N VAL A 92 -20.09 0.84 0.05
CA VAL A 92 -19.25 0.65 1.24
C VAL A 92 -20.11 0.08 2.35
N LEU A 93 -19.91 -1.20 2.69
CA LEU A 93 -20.69 -1.91 3.71
C LEU A 93 -20.48 -1.29 5.10
N THR A 94 -19.22 -1.00 5.42
CA THR A 94 -18.79 -0.34 6.65
C THR A 94 -17.36 0.17 6.53
N VAL A 95 -17.02 1.22 7.26
CA VAL A 95 -15.64 1.71 7.39
C VAL A 95 -14.82 0.88 8.39
N GLU A 96 -15.50 0.08 9.23
CA GLU A 96 -14.91 -0.83 10.22
C GLU A 96 -14.91 -2.27 9.71
N PHE A 97 -14.65 -3.25 10.61
CA PHE A 97 -14.73 -4.68 10.28
C PHE A 97 -16.16 -5.07 9.91
N PRO A 98 -16.41 -5.63 8.71
CA PRO A 98 -17.74 -6.13 8.35
C PRO A 98 -18.05 -7.43 9.10
N THR A 99 -19.34 -7.80 9.18
CA THR A 99 -19.72 -9.17 9.55
C THR A 99 -19.73 -10.07 8.32
N LEU A 100 -19.56 -11.38 8.53
CA LEU A 100 -19.67 -12.37 7.45
C LEU A 100 -21.04 -12.29 6.75
N GLU A 101 -22.12 -12.12 7.53
CA GLU A 101 -23.47 -11.99 7.00
C GLU A 101 -23.64 -10.77 6.07
N ALA A 102 -23.03 -9.63 6.43
CA ALA A 102 -23.07 -8.43 5.60
C ALA A 102 -22.35 -8.64 4.25
N ILE A 103 -21.24 -9.38 4.26
CA ILE A 103 -20.51 -9.77 3.05
C ILE A 103 -21.38 -10.71 2.20
N LEU A 104 -21.91 -11.78 2.80
CA LEU A 104 -22.71 -12.79 2.09
C LEU A 104 -24.04 -12.24 1.56
N ALA A 105 -24.60 -11.21 2.20
CA ALA A 105 -25.80 -10.51 1.69
C ALA A 105 -25.57 -9.86 0.32
N LYS A 106 -24.32 -9.57 -0.05
CA LYS A 106 -23.94 -9.07 -1.38
C LYS A 106 -23.83 -10.17 -2.43
N GLN A 107 -23.96 -11.44 -2.04
CA GLN A 107 -23.81 -12.60 -2.93
C GLN A 107 -22.48 -12.56 -3.73
N PRO A 108 -21.34 -12.46 -3.05
CA PRO A 108 -20.06 -12.37 -3.75
C PRO A 108 -19.72 -13.70 -4.44
N ASP A 109 -19.03 -13.60 -5.58
CA ASP A 109 -18.37 -14.71 -6.23
C ASP A 109 -16.83 -14.65 -6.07
N PHE A 110 -16.34 -13.63 -5.35
CA PHE A 110 -14.93 -13.47 -5.01
C PHE A 110 -14.75 -12.51 -3.82
N VAL A 111 -13.79 -12.81 -2.93
CA VAL A 111 -13.47 -11.97 -1.76
C VAL A 111 -11.95 -11.77 -1.66
N PRO A 112 -11.40 -10.69 -2.25
CA PRO A 112 -10.04 -10.28 -1.99
C PRO A 112 -9.94 -9.50 -0.66
N ALA A 113 -8.82 -9.67 0.08
CA ALA A 113 -8.59 -9.01 1.36
C ALA A 113 -7.13 -8.55 1.51
N MET A 114 -6.94 -7.36 2.07
CA MET A 114 -5.62 -6.77 2.24
C MET A 114 -4.86 -7.24 3.50
N LEU A 115 -5.56 -7.76 4.52
CA LEU A 115 -4.98 -8.06 5.83
C LEU A 115 -5.40 -9.44 6.35
N VAL A 116 -4.50 -10.11 7.09
CA VAL A 116 -4.79 -11.37 7.79
C VAL A 116 -5.94 -11.22 8.82
N THR A 117 -6.12 -10.05 9.40
CA THR A 117 -7.23 -9.76 10.33
C THR A 117 -8.60 -9.73 9.67
N LEU A 118 -8.65 -9.64 8.34
CA LEU A 118 -9.88 -9.66 7.55
C LEU A 118 -10.21 -11.06 7.02
N LEU A 119 -9.18 -11.90 6.76
CA LEU A 119 -9.37 -13.18 6.07
C LEU A 119 -8.40 -14.30 6.53
N GLY A 120 -7.60 -14.08 7.56
CA GLY A 120 -6.62 -15.07 8.06
C GLY A 120 -7.21 -16.05 9.08
N PRO A 121 -6.35 -16.93 9.65
CA PRO A 121 -6.77 -17.93 10.64
C PRO A 121 -7.42 -17.33 11.89
N ASP A 122 -6.93 -16.16 12.33
CA ASP A 122 -7.41 -15.43 13.51
C ASP A 122 -8.20 -14.18 13.12
N SER A 123 -8.88 -14.24 11.96
CA SER A 123 -9.65 -13.13 11.42
C SER A 123 -10.76 -12.68 12.36
N LYS A 124 -10.99 -11.38 12.40
CA LYS A 124 -12.16 -10.75 13.08
C LYS A 124 -13.43 -10.81 12.23
N VAL A 125 -13.33 -11.19 10.95
CA VAL A 125 -14.43 -11.21 9.99
C VAL A 125 -14.83 -12.64 9.67
N ALA A 126 -13.96 -13.37 8.96
CA ALA A 126 -14.16 -14.78 8.60
C ALA A 126 -12.83 -15.41 8.17
N LYS A 127 -12.75 -16.73 8.23
CA LYS A 127 -11.60 -17.49 7.71
C LYS A 127 -11.80 -17.80 6.23
N ARG A 128 -10.71 -18.04 5.50
CA ARG A 128 -10.77 -18.47 4.09
C ARG A 128 -11.62 -19.72 3.91
N GLU A 129 -11.49 -20.70 4.83
CA GLU A 129 -12.26 -21.94 4.78
C GLU A 129 -13.77 -21.76 4.91
N ASP A 130 -14.22 -20.65 5.50
CA ASP A 130 -15.67 -20.36 5.63
C ASP A 130 -16.26 -19.94 4.28
N PHE A 131 -15.49 -19.21 3.46
CA PHE A 131 -15.86 -18.87 2.08
C PHE A 131 -15.70 -20.07 1.13
N GLU A 132 -14.67 -20.90 1.29
CA GLU A 132 -14.44 -22.12 0.49
C GLU A 132 -15.60 -23.09 0.61
N LYS A 133 -16.13 -23.31 1.82
CA LYS A 133 -17.33 -24.16 2.06
C LYS A 133 -18.55 -23.67 1.29
N LEU A 134 -18.59 -22.41 0.93
CA LEU A 134 -19.67 -21.77 0.16
C LEU A 134 -19.35 -21.69 -1.34
N GLY A 135 -18.20 -22.22 -1.77
CA GLY A 135 -17.74 -22.15 -3.16
C GLY A 135 -17.31 -20.74 -3.58
N ILE A 136 -16.94 -19.88 -2.64
CA ILE A 136 -16.50 -18.51 -2.90
C ILE A 136 -14.97 -18.47 -2.80
N PRO A 137 -14.25 -18.29 -3.91
CA PRO A 137 -12.80 -18.13 -3.89
C PRO A 137 -12.40 -16.85 -3.14
N THR A 138 -11.24 -16.92 -2.48
CA THR A 138 -10.69 -15.82 -1.70
C THR A 138 -9.25 -15.53 -2.14
N TYR A 139 -8.81 -14.31 -1.96
CA TYR A 139 -7.43 -13.90 -2.22
C TYR A 139 -6.94 -13.01 -1.06
N LEU A 140 -5.82 -13.39 -0.46
CA LEU A 140 -5.17 -12.57 0.57
C LEU A 140 -3.97 -11.85 -0.07
N SER A 141 -3.85 -10.54 0.17
CA SER A 141 -2.71 -9.77 -0.36
C SER A 141 -1.37 -10.45 -0.03
N PRO A 142 -0.44 -10.58 -0.99
CA PRO A 142 0.91 -11.09 -0.74
C PRO A 142 1.63 -10.36 0.40
N SER A 143 1.34 -9.09 0.60
CA SER A 143 1.84 -8.31 1.73
C SER A 143 1.40 -8.86 3.08
N ALA A 144 0.23 -9.47 3.15
CA ALA A 144 -0.31 -10.09 4.37
C ALA A 144 0.29 -11.49 4.62
N CYS A 145 0.69 -12.23 3.55
CA CYS A 145 1.30 -13.55 3.70
C CYS A 145 2.64 -13.50 4.46
N SER A 146 3.38 -12.42 4.34
CA SER A 146 4.69 -12.22 4.98
C SER A 146 4.62 -11.68 6.41
N THR A 147 3.40 -11.53 6.96
CA THR A 147 3.22 -11.07 8.32
C THR A 147 3.12 -12.26 9.27
N VAL A 148 4.03 -12.34 10.26
CA VAL A 148 3.98 -13.37 11.30
C VAL A 148 3.03 -12.92 12.39
N THR A 149 1.97 -13.67 12.65
CA THR A 149 0.94 -13.35 13.64
C THR A 149 1.29 -13.84 15.06
N ASP A 150 2.47 -14.43 15.28
CA ASP A 150 2.88 -14.90 16.61
C ASP A 150 3.11 -13.74 17.58
N THR A 151 2.05 -13.43 18.32
CA THR A 151 2.03 -12.36 19.34
C THR A 151 2.78 -12.73 20.63
N GLN A 152 3.22 -13.99 20.78
CA GLN A 152 3.87 -14.43 22.03
C GLN A 152 5.33 -13.98 22.13
N ASN A 153 5.96 -13.66 21.01
CA ASN A 153 7.35 -13.20 20.93
C ASN A 153 7.50 -11.69 20.71
N ALA A 154 6.41 -10.96 20.54
CA ALA A 154 6.44 -9.50 20.41
C ALA A 154 6.80 -8.88 21.78
N THR A 155 8.05 -8.54 21.96
CA THR A 155 8.57 -7.95 23.20
C THR A 155 7.86 -6.64 23.52
N GLY A 156 6.97 -6.67 24.51
CA GLY A 156 6.64 -5.52 25.34
C GLY A 156 5.33 -4.79 25.10
N SER A 157 4.55 -5.07 24.06
CA SER A 157 3.23 -4.47 23.90
C SER A 157 2.13 -5.52 23.77
N LYS A 158 1.16 -5.44 24.68
CA LYS A 158 -0.05 -6.29 24.64
C LYS A 158 -0.97 -6.01 23.44
N ASP A 159 -0.66 -4.98 22.64
CA ASP A 159 -1.48 -4.45 21.56
C ASP A 159 -0.93 -4.68 20.14
N THR A 160 0.20 -5.38 20.00
CA THR A 160 0.76 -5.74 18.68
C THR A 160 -0.08 -6.77 17.91
N GLY A 161 -1.19 -7.21 18.49
CA GLY A 161 -2.00 -8.33 18.02
C GLY A 161 -2.81 -8.13 16.73
N ILE A 162 -2.80 -6.93 16.13
CA ILE A 162 -3.63 -6.70 14.94
C ILE A 162 -2.82 -6.86 13.64
N TYR A 163 -1.51 -6.57 13.64
CA TYR A 163 -0.71 -6.49 12.41
C TYR A 163 0.55 -7.35 12.41
N GLY A 164 0.89 -7.99 13.56
CA GLY A 164 1.98 -8.95 13.66
C GLY A 164 3.40 -8.37 13.59
N LEU A 165 4.35 -9.27 13.40
CA LEU A 165 5.77 -8.97 13.18
C LEU A 165 6.09 -9.14 11.69
N ARG A 166 7.01 -8.34 11.19
CA ARG A 166 7.54 -8.48 9.84
C ARG A 166 9.06 -8.68 9.92
N GLU A 167 9.49 -9.87 9.58
CA GLU A 167 10.91 -10.28 9.68
C GLU A 167 11.80 -9.62 8.61
N SER A 168 11.21 -9.24 7.47
CA SER A 168 11.91 -8.58 6.37
C SER A 168 11.23 -7.30 5.95
N LEU A 169 12.00 -6.38 5.38
CA LEU A 169 11.45 -5.14 4.85
C LEU A 169 10.41 -5.44 3.75
N TRP A 170 9.21 -4.88 3.92
CA TRP A 170 8.20 -4.85 2.88
C TRP A 170 8.72 -4.09 1.65
N ASN A 171 8.31 -4.49 0.46
CA ASN A 171 8.66 -3.82 -0.79
C ASN A 171 7.50 -3.85 -1.79
N MET A 172 7.60 -3.03 -2.82
CA MET A 172 6.57 -2.88 -3.85
C MET A 172 6.36 -4.13 -4.70
N ASP A 173 7.30 -5.08 -4.74
CA ASP A 173 7.13 -6.31 -5.54
C ASP A 173 5.95 -7.14 -5.04
N MET A 174 5.64 -7.09 -3.73
CA MET A 174 4.45 -7.74 -3.17
C MET A 174 3.15 -7.11 -3.71
N LEU A 175 3.14 -5.79 -3.90
CA LEU A 175 2.01 -5.08 -4.50
C LEU A 175 1.92 -5.35 -6.02
N TYR A 176 3.05 -5.39 -6.71
CA TYR A 176 3.09 -5.72 -8.13
C TYR A 176 2.58 -7.14 -8.39
N GLN A 177 2.91 -8.09 -7.51
CA GLN A 177 2.34 -9.44 -7.56
C GLN A 177 0.82 -9.42 -7.37
N GLU A 178 0.30 -8.66 -6.38
CA GLU A 178 -1.16 -8.53 -6.15
C GLU A 178 -1.88 -7.97 -7.39
N ILE A 179 -1.31 -6.94 -8.01
CA ILE A 179 -1.86 -6.34 -9.24
C ILE A 179 -1.84 -7.35 -10.40
N ASP A 180 -0.73 -8.08 -10.60
CA ASP A 180 -0.61 -9.09 -11.66
C ASP A 180 -1.60 -10.24 -11.46
N ASP A 181 -1.67 -10.79 -10.24
CA ASP A 181 -2.60 -11.86 -9.91
C ASP A 181 -4.06 -11.44 -10.13
N LEU A 182 -4.46 -10.26 -9.62
CA LEU A 182 -5.80 -9.73 -9.83
C LEU A 182 -6.08 -9.47 -11.32
N ALA A 183 -5.12 -8.93 -12.06
CA ALA A 183 -5.27 -8.72 -13.50
C ALA A 183 -5.47 -10.04 -14.26
N ARG A 184 -4.78 -11.11 -13.88
CA ARG A 184 -4.96 -12.47 -14.43
C ARG A 184 -6.30 -13.06 -14.04
N ILE A 185 -6.73 -12.91 -12.78
CA ILE A 185 -8.04 -13.39 -12.28
C ILE A 185 -9.18 -12.76 -13.07
N TYR A 186 -9.04 -11.49 -13.49
CA TYR A 186 -10.08 -10.76 -14.21
C TYR A 186 -9.91 -10.71 -15.73
N ASP A 187 -8.86 -11.33 -16.28
CA ASP A 187 -8.51 -11.30 -17.72
C ASP A 187 -8.28 -9.86 -18.25
N VAL A 188 -7.51 -9.06 -17.50
CA VAL A 188 -7.18 -7.66 -17.81
C VAL A 188 -5.66 -7.40 -17.68
N GLN A 189 -4.82 -8.35 -18.09
CA GLN A 189 -3.36 -8.34 -17.93
C GLN A 189 -2.70 -7.10 -18.52
N ASP A 190 -3.21 -6.58 -19.65
CA ASP A 190 -2.69 -5.35 -20.25
C ASP A 190 -2.85 -4.14 -19.31
N ARG A 191 -3.99 -4.06 -18.59
CA ARG A 191 -4.23 -3.00 -17.60
C ARG A 191 -3.32 -3.18 -16.38
N GLY A 192 -3.18 -4.43 -15.89
CA GLY A 192 -2.26 -4.75 -14.79
C GLY A 192 -0.82 -4.38 -15.11
N LYS A 193 -0.35 -4.78 -16.31
CA LYS A 193 1.00 -4.43 -16.78
C LYS A 193 1.20 -2.92 -16.86
N ALA A 194 0.26 -2.19 -17.45
CA ALA A 194 0.36 -0.73 -17.58
C ALA A 194 0.43 -0.04 -16.21
N LEU A 195 -0.38 -0.50 -15.23
CA LEU A 195 -0.35 0.02 -13.86
C LEU A 195 0.99 -0.28 -13.17
N ILE A 196 1.49 -1.51 -13.27
CA ILE A 196 2.78 -1.91 -12.70
C ILE A 196 3.92 -1.09 -13.32
N ASP A 197 3.92 -0.92 -14.64
CA ASP A 197 4.96 -0.15 -15.35
C ASP A 197 4.96 1.34 -14.90
N ASP A 198 3.79 1.96 -14.71
CA ASP A 198 3.67 3.32 -14.17
C ASP A 198 4.22 3.42 -12.74
N LEU A 199 3.77 2.53 -11.84
CA LEU A 199 4.22 2.51 -10.46
C LEU A 199 5.74 2.31 -10.36
N LYS A 200 6.32 1.39 -11.15
CA LYS A 200 7.78 1.17 -11.22
C LYS A 200 8.53 2.40 -11.74
N ALA A 201 7.99 3.09 -12.73
CA ALA A 201 8.60 4.30 -13.26
C ALA A 201 8.59 5.44 -12.22
N ARG A 202 7.52 5.56 -11.43
CA ARG A 202 7.41 6.53 -10.33
C ARG A 202 8.38 6.20 -9.20
N GLU A 203 8.44 4.92 -8.80
CA GLU A 203 9.40 4.44 -7.80
C GLU A 203 10.86 4.73 -8.22
N ALA A 204 11.22 4.43 -9.48
CA ALA A 204 12.56 4.68 -10.00
C ALA A 204 12.93 6.17 -9.95
N ARG A 205 12.01 7.07 -10.30
CA ARG A 205 12.24 8.52 -10.21
C ARG A 205 12.58 8.97 -8.79
N LEU A 206 11.86 8.47 -7.77
CA LEU A 206 12.15 8.80 -6.37
C LEU A 206 13.50 8.25 -5.94
N ARG A 207 13.82 7.02 -6.32
CA ARG A 207 15.09 6.37 -6.01
C ARG A 207 16.29 7.10 -6.62
N ASP A 208 16.13 7.62 -7.84
CA ASP A 208 17.17 8.38 -8.53
C ASP A 208 17.35 9.78 -7.93
N GLU A 209 16.28 10.38 -7.42
CA GLU A 209 16.31 11.73 -6.83
C GLU A 209 16.91 11.73 -5.41
N PHE A 210 16.64 10.70 -4.60
CA PHE A 210 17.03 10.68 -3.20
C PHE A 210 18.20 9.72 -2.95
N ALA A 211 19.42 10.27 -2.94
CA ALA A 211 20.61 9.51 -2.59
C ALA A 211 20.60 9.07 -1.12
N ARG A 212 21.21 7.92 -0.81
CA ARG A 212 21.32 7.39 0.55
C ARG A 212 22.02 8.36 1.49
N ARG A 213 21.42 8.58 2.65
CA ARG A 213 21.92 9.41 3.74
C ARG A 213 21.76 8.66 5.07
N ASP A 214 22.86 8.38 5.74
CA ASP A 214 22.84 7.65 7.02
C ASP A 214 22.35 8.51 8.20
N ASP A 215 22.41 9.83 8.06
CA ASP A 215 21.96 10.83 9.03
C ASP A 215 20.45 11.20 8.88
N LEU A 216 19.77 10.72 7.82
CA LEU A 216 18.37 11.00 7.60
C LEU A 216 17.50 9.89 8.20
N THR A 217 16.79 10.23 9.26
CA THR A 217 15.89 9.29 9.95
C THR A 217 14.48 9.85 10.02
N PHE A 218 13.48 8.97 9.86
CA PHE A 218 12.06 9.29 9.87
C PHE A 218 11.36 8.61 11.04
N LEU A 219 10.53 9.35 11.76
CA LEU A 219 9.54 8.80 12.67
C LEU A 219 8.17 8.90 12.01
N PHE A 220 7.45 7.79 11.86
CA PHE A 220 6.10 7.77 11.28
C PHE A 220 5.06 7.61 12.40
N TRP A 221 4.37 8.70 12.72
CA TRP A 221 3.34 8.73 13.75
C TRP A 221 1.96 8.59 13.13
N PHE A 222 1.37 7.40 13.30
CA PHE A 222 0.06 7.09 12.76
C PHE A 222 -1.08 7.77 13.54
N SER A 223 -1.21 7.48 14.83
CA SER A 223 -2.26 8.03 15.69
C SER A 223 -1.95 7.83 17.18
N SER A 224 -2.79 8.37 18.04
CA SER A 224 -2.85 8.11 19.49
C SER A 224 -4.26 8.40 19.99
N SER A 225 -4.70 7.71 21.05
CA SER A 225 -6.01 7.98 21.66
C SER A 225 -6.03 9.31 22.40
N SER A 226 -4.90 9.68 23.01
CA SER A 226 -4.68 11.01 23.62
C SER A 226 -3.19 11.39 23.57
N PRO A 227 -2.83 12.66 23.81
CA PRO A 227 -1.43 13.10 23.89
C PRO A 227 -0.62 12.45 25.00
N SER A 228 -1.27 11.96 26.07
CA SER A 228 -0.63 11.30 27.20
C SER A 228 -0.47 9.78 27.03
N ASP A 229 -1.10 9.21 26.01
CA ASP A 229 -1.00 7.79 25.72
C ASP A 229 0.18 7.50 24.77
N ASP A 230 0.59 6.24 24.75
CA ASP A 230 1.60 5.80 23.79
C ASP A 230 1.17 6.10 22.35
N ALA A 231 2.13 6.60 21.58
CA ALA A 231 1.90 6.86 20.16
C ALA A 231 1.94 5.54 19.36
N TYR A 232 0.93 5.32 18.51
CA TYR A 232 0.97 4.26 17.51
C TYR A 232 1.83 4.71 16.34
N LEU A 233 2.94 4.02 16.17
CA LEU A 233 3.97 4.35 15.18
C LEU A 233 4.02 3.26 14.10
N ALA A 234 4.47 3.62 12.92
CA ALA A 234 4.75 2.62 11.90
C ALA A 234 6.22 2.19 11.97
N GLY A 235 6.43 0.88 12.08
CA GLY A 235 7.75 0.26 12.27
C GLY A 235 8.64 0.25 11.02
N GLY A 236 9.89 -0.15 11.22
CA GLY A 236 10.92 -0.10 10.20
C GLY A 236 10.80 -1.15 9.09
N ASN A 237 10.12 -2.26 9.32
CA ASN A 237 10.00 -3.34 8.34
C ASN A 237 8.72 -3.26 7.46
N GLY A 238 7.79 -2.36 7.79
CA GLY A 238 6.59 -2.10 6.99
C GLY A 238 6.80 -1.08 5.86
N PRO A 239 5.69 -0.65 5.21
CA PRO A 239 5.71 0.37 4.15
C PRO A 239 6.41 1.66 4.54
N SER A 240 6.30 2.10 5.79
CA SER A 240 6.99 3.30 6.29
C SER A 240 8.51 3.17 6.24
N GLY A 241 9.05 1.99 6.58
CA GLY A 241 10.48 1.71 6.41
C GLY A 241 10.89 1.68 4.94
N TYR A 242 10.04 1.14 4.07
CA TYR A 242 10.25 1.19 2.62
C TYR A 242 10.28 2.63 2.10
N ILE A 243 9.29 3.47 2.48
CA ILE A 243 9.26 4.90 2.12
C ILE A 243 10.53 5.60 2.59
N ALA A 244 10.94 5.38 3.85
CA ALA A 244 12.16 5.97 4.37
C ALA A 244 13.40 5.60 3.53
N ASN A 245 13.54 4.30 3.19
CA ASN A 245 14.65 3.82 2.34
C ASN A 245 14.58 4.36 0.91
N LEU A 246 13.38 4.43 0.32
CA LEU A 246 13.17 4.99 -1.02
C LEU A 246 13.59 6.47 -1.10
N LEU A 247 13.38 7.21 -0.02
CA LEU A 247 13.75 8.61 0.13
C LEU A 247 15.15 8.81 0.75
N GLY A 248 16.00 7.81 0.66
CA GLY A 248 17.41 7.88 1.02
C GLY A 248 17.73 7.82 2.52
N GLY A 249 16.74 7.67 3.39
CA GLY A 249 16.93 7.61 4.84
C GLY A 249 16.64 6.24 5.45
N SER A 250 16.26 6.22 6.74
CA SER A 250 15.82 5.02 7.44
C SER A 250 14.74 5.37 8.47
N ASN A 251 13.95 4.37 8.90
CA ASN A 251 13.06 4.56 10.04
C ASN A 251 13.88 4.73 11.34
N ALA A 252 13.52 5.69 12.17
CA ALA A 252 14.18 5.97 13.44
C ALA A 252 14.02 4.80 14.44
N LEU A 253 12.92 4.05 14.33
CA LEU A 253 12.65 2.91 15.18
C LEU A 253 13.29 1.64 14.62
N LYS A 254 14.12 0.98 15.44
CA LYS A 254 14.77 -0.29 15.09
C LYS A 254 13.97 -1.43 15.72
N THR A 255 12.85 -1.80 15.12
CA THR A 255 11.95 -2.84 15.60
C THR A 255 11.36 -3.65 14.46
N GLU A 256 11.10 -4.95 14.71
CA GLU A 256 10.38 -5.83 13.79
C GLU A 256 8.86 -5.71 13.92
N ALA A 257 8.37 -5.05 14.99
CA ALA A 257 6.97 -4.75 15.13
C ALA A 257 6.50 -3.84 13.99
N GLU A 258 5.43 -4.24 13.29
CA GLU A 258 4.87 -3.44 12.19
C GLU A 258 4.23 -2.15 12.74
N TRP A 259 3.61 -2.24 13.92
CA TRP A 259 2.91 -1.14 14.59
C TRP A 259 3.33 -1.05 16.07
N PRO A 260 4.54 -0.57 16.38
CA PRO A 260 4.95 -0.36 17.77
C PRO A 260 4.16 0.79 18.41
N ALA A 261 3.86 0.62 19.70
CA ALA A 261 3.38 1.70 20.55
C ALA A 261 4.53 2.17 21.45
N LEU A 262 4.76 3.49 21.53
CA LEU A 262 5.90 4.05 22.26
C LEU A 262 5.53 5.37 22.92
N GLY A 263 5.90 5.52 24.20
CA GLY A 263 5.78 6.79 24.91
C GLY A 263 6.74 7.86 24.39
N TRP A 264 6.41 9.13 24.63
CA TRP A 264 7.16 10.29 24.10
C TRP A 264 8.62 10.34 24.59
N GLU A 265 8.93 9.81 25.77
CA GLU A 265 10.34 9.69 26.23
C GLU A 265 11.17 8.83 25.29
N GLY A 266 10.63 7.69 24.84
CA GLY A 266 11.28 6.81 23.88
C GLY A 266 11.40 7.44 22.49
N ILE A 267 10.36 8.19 22.06
CA ILE A 267 10.36 8.92 20.80
C ILE A 267 11.43 10.02 20.80
N MET A 268 11.52 10.81 21.87
CA MET A 268 12.55 11.83 22.02
C MET A 268 13.96 11.22 22.02
N ALA A 269 14.14 10.07 22.66
CA ALA A 269 15.43 9.37 22.68
C ALA A 269 15.85 8.80 21.32
N ALA A 270 14.90 8.56 20.41
CA ALA A 270 15.19 8.12 19.04
C ALA A 270 15.73 9.23 18.13
N GLU A 271 15.60 10.49 18.52
CA GLU A 271 16.10 11.68 17.81
C GLU A 271 15.86 11.67 16.30
N PRO A 272 14.59 11.53 15.83
CA PRO A 272 14.32 11.50 14.40
C PRO A 272 14.70 12.82 13.72
N THR A 273 15.24 12.76 12.50
CA THR A 273 15.53 13.95 11.69
C THR A 273 14.24 14.60 11.16
N VAL A 274 13.24 13.78 10.82
CA VAL A 274 11.94 14.20 10.31
C VAL A 274 10.83 13.44 11.05
N ILE A 275 9.78 14.14 11.47
CA ILE A 275 8.56 13.53 12.00
C ILE A 275 7.50 13.56 10.89
N VAL A 276 6.93 12.40 10.58
CA VAL A 276 5.85 12.24 9.60
C VAL A 276 4.55 12.00 10.35
N ALA A 277 3.67 13.00 10.38
CA ALA A 277 2.34 12.93 11.00
C ALA A 277 1.33 12.38 9.99
N ALA A 278 0.71 11.26 10.29
CA ALA A 278 -0.35 10.71 9.43
C ALA A 278 -1.63 11.54 9.54
N GLN A 279 -2.28 11.78 8.40
CA GLN A 279 -3.70 12.12 8.35
C GLN A 279 -4.51 10.82 8.28
N VAL A 280 -5.40 10.60 9.25
CA VAL A 280 -6.28 9.44 9.32
C VAL A 280 -7.73 9.92 9.33
N ASP A 281 -8.49 9.59 8.28
CA ASP A 281 -9.79 10.21 8.02
C ASP A 281 -10.97 9.54 8.77
N ARG A 282 -10.73 8.44 9.49
CA ARG A 282 -11.78 7.76 10.28
C ARG A 282 -12.26 8.57 11.50
N GLU A 283 -11.50 9.58 11.94
CA GLU A 283 -11.83 10.50 13.03
C GLU A 283 -12.24 9.80 14.36
N ARG A 284 -11.60 8.66 14.66
CA ARG A 284 -11.89 7.92 15.90
C ARG A 284 -11.32 8.63 17.12
N TRP A 285 -10.13 9.22 16.99
CA TRP A 285 -9.41 9.95 18.02
C TRP A 285 -9.02 11.35 17.53
N ALA A 286 -8.89 12.30 18.46
CA ALA A 286 -8.44 13.65 18.09
C ALA A 286 -7.08 13.65 17.37
N LEU A 287 -6.19 12.71 17.75
CA LEU A 287 -4.89 12.54 17.12
C LEU A 287 -4.93 11.62 15.87
N ASP A 288 -6.09 11.42 15.24
CA ASP A 288 -6.20 10.97 13.86
C ASP A 288 -5.92 12.15 12.90
N GLU A 289 -6.30 13.37 13.28
CA GLU A 289 -6.03 14.61 12.54
C GLU A 289 -4.54 15.01 12.57
N ALA A 290 -3.95 15.27 11.40
CA ALA A 290 -2.56 15.68 11.29
C ALA A 290 -2.30 17.02 11.95
N GLN A 291 -3.22 18.00 11.83
CA GLN A 291 -3.07 19.31 12.46
C GLN A 291 -3.03 19.22 13.98
N THR A 292 -3.89 18.38 14.57
CA THR A 292 -3.88 18.16 16.04
C THR A 292 -2.54 17.57 16.51
N LYS A 293 -1.93 16.67 15.71
CA LYS A 293 -0.57 16.16 15.99
C LYS A 293 0.47 17.28 15.94
N ILE A 294 0.41 18.13 14.92
CA ILE A 294 1.34 19.27 14.76
C ILE A 294 1.21 20.24 15.93
N ASP A 295 -0.02 20.58 16.33
CA ASP A 295 -0.30 21.45 17.46
C ASP A 295 0.28 20.88 18.76
N PHE A 296 0.12 19.57 19.00
CA PHE A 296 0.76 18.89 20.14
C PHE A 296 2.29 18.97 20.04
N LEU A 297 2.91 18.57 18.93
CA LEU A 297 4.36 18.59 18.74
C LEU A 297 4.97 19.95 19.03
N THR A 298 4.27 21.03 18.65
CA THR A 298 4.77 22.40 18.76
C THR A 298 4.45 23.07 20.11
N SER A 299 3.44 22.61 20.84
CA SER A 299 2.99 23.20 22.09
C SER A 299 3.42 22.46 23.34
N ASP A 300 3.71 21.15 23.27
CA ASP A 300 4.17 20.39 24.43
C ASP A 300 5.55 20.87 24.90
N PRO A 301 5.75 21.17 26.21
CA PRO A 301 7.00 21.75 26.69
C PRO A 301 8.25 20.91 26.47
N ALA A 302 8.14 19.57 26.45
CA ALA A 302 9.25 18.65 26.25
C ALA A 302 9.43 18.30 24.76
N VAL A 303 8.35 17.89 24.10
CA VAL A 303 8.36 17.42 22.70
C VAL A 303 8.74 18.56 21.74
N SER A 304 8.31 19.80 22.00
CA SER A 304 8.70 20.97 21.20
C SER A 304 10.21 21.26 21.21
N GLN A 305 10.97 20.67 22.16
CA GLN A 305 12.43 20.81 22.22
C GLN A 305 13.15 19.83 21.29
N MET A 306 12.48 18.86 20.69
CA MET A 306 13.09 17.98 19.69
C MET A 306 13.65 18.78 18.51
N GLU A 307 14.81 18.38 18.01
CA GLU A 307 15.48 19.12 16.92
C GLU A 307 14.63 19.15 15.63
N ALA A 308 13.94 18.04 15.32
CA ALA A 308 13.03 17.98 14.19
C ALA A 308 11.90 19.01 14.30
N VAL A 309 11.34 19.20 15.50
CA VAL A 309 10.24 20.15 15.75
C VAL A 309 10.73 21.59 15.65
N LYS A 310 11.84 21.93 16.31
CA LYS A 310 12.46 23.29 16.25
C LYS A 310 12.83 23.69 14.83
N ALA A 311 13.30 22.76 14.04
CA ALA A 311 13.70 23.01 12.67
C ALA A 311 12.50 22.96 11.68
N GLY A 312 11.26 22.75 12.18
CA GLY A 312 10.07 22.69 11.34
C GLY A 312 10.04 21.46 10.41
N ARG A 313 10.79 20.40 10.72
CA ARG A 313 10.84 19.17 9.91
C ARG A 313 9.72 18.21 10.31
N ILE A 314 8.49 18.68 10.19
CA ILE A 314 7.26 17.93 10.40
C ILE A 314 6.56 17.84 9.04
N ALA A 315 6.42 16.63 8.52
CA ALA A 315 5.72 16.35 7.27
C ALA A 315 4.35 15.71 7.55
N VAL A 316 3.42 15.89 6.62
CA VAL A 316 2.09 15.25 6.66
C VAL A 316 1.98 14.24 5.52
N MET A 317 1.43 13.08 5.82
CA MET A 317 1.20 12.00 4.86
C MET A 317 -0.12 11.29 5.14
N SER A 318 -0.79 10.75 4.12
CA SER A 318 -1.96 9.89 4.34
C SER A 318 -1.59 8.67 5.20
N GLY A 319 -2.41 8.35 6.20
CA GLY A 319 -2.24 7.16 7.02
C GLY A 319 -2.32 5.86 6.21
N SER A 320 -3.05 5.84 5.10
CA SER A 320 -3.09 4.69 4.18
C SER A 320 -1.72 4.34 3.61
N ALA A 321 -0.83 5.32 3.43
CA ALA A 321 0.52 5.10 2.92
C ALA A 321 1.42 4.33 3.88
N MET A 322 1.07 4.30 5.17
CA MET A 322 1.78 3.52 6.19
C MET A 322 1.37 2.04 6.22
N ASN A 323 0.33 1.67 5.46
CA ASN A 323 -0.12 0.29 5.27
C ASN A 323 0.34 -0.24 3.91
N PRO A 324 0.53 -1.57 3.75
CA PRO A 324 0.79 -2.17 2.45
C PRO A 324 -0.31 -1.85 1.44
N SER A 325 -0.07 -0.89 0.55
CA SER A 325 -1.09 -0.42 -0.39
C SER A 325 -0.50 0.38 -1.55
N VAL A 326 -1.32 0.66 -2.55
CA VAL A 326 -1.00 1.61 -3.63
C VAL A 326 -0.65 2.99 -3.07
N HIS A 327 -1.26 3.40 -1.95
CA HIS A 327 -0.95 4.65 -1.26
C HIS A 327 0.50 4.77 -0.80
N THR A 328 1.23 3.66 -0.63
CA THR A 328 2.63 3.71 -0.20
C THR A 328 3.49 4.56 -1.13
N LEU A 329 3.32 4.42 -2.44
CA LEU A 329 4.07 5.23 -3.40
C LEU A 329 3.57 6.68 -3.47
N TYR A 330 2.25 6.90 -3.40
CA TYR A 330 1.67 8.24 -3.32
C TYR A 330 2.15 8.99 -2.07
N GLY A 331 2.20 8.29 -0.91
CA GLY A 331 2.75 8.86 0.32
C GLY A 331 4.24 9.17 0.21
N ALA A 332 5.03 8.34 -0.45
CA ALA A 332 6.43 8.62 -0.71
C ALA A 332 6.61 9.88 -1.57
N GLU A 333 5.81 10.06 -2.62
CA GLU A 333 5.83 11.26 -3.47
C GLU A 333 5.41 12.52 -2.70
N GLN A 334 4.36 12.41 -1.87
CA GLN A 334 3.89 13.48 -0.99
C GLN A 334 4.96 13.90 0.02
N LEU A 335 5.64 12.93 0.63
CA LEU A 335 6.74 13.18 1.56
C LEU A 335 7.96 13.77 0.83
N ALA A 336 8.32 13.24 -0.34
CA ALA A 336 9.40 13.77 -1.18
C ALA A 336 9.21 15.26 -1.51
N GLN A 337 7.98 15.67 -1.84
CA GLN A 337 7.66 17.07 -2.10
C GLN A 337 7.95 17.96 -0.89
N GLN A 338 7.63 17.52 0.31
CA GLN A 338 7.85 18.28 1.55
C GLN A 338 9.34 18.29 1.93
N LEU A 339 10.07 17.17 1.72
CA LEU A 339 11.51 17.09 2.02
C LEU A 339 12.33 18.11 1.23
N ARG A 340 11.92 18.47 0.00
CA ARG A 340 12.60 19.50 -0.81
C ARG A 340 12.57 20.88 -0.17
N SER A 341 11.62 21.13 0.73
CA SER A 341 11.49 22.41 1.47
C SER A 341 12.23 22.43 2.81
N PHE A 342 12.65 21.26 3.31
CA PHE A 342 13.35 21.16 4.59
C PHE A 342 14.85 21.44 4.43
N ASP A 343 15.43 22.20 5.39
CA ASP A 343 16.88 22.33 5.49
C ASP A 343 17.45 21.05 6.11
N LEU A 344 17.79 20.12 5.23
CA LEU A 344 18.43 18.84 5.57
C LEU A 344 19.92 18.98 5.24
N LYS A 345 20.71 19.42 6.24
CA LYS A 345 22.17 19.57 6.08
C LYS A 345 22.89 18.25 6.17
#